data_b84b17595647b52a933797799c3da5fd
#
_entry.id   b84b17595647b52a933797799c3da5fd
#
_cell.length_a   1.000
_cell.length_b   1.000
_cell.length_c   1.000
_cell.angle_alpha   90.00
_cell.angle_beta   90.00
_cell.angle_gamma   90.00
#
_symmetry.space_group_name_H-M   'P 1'
#
loop_
_entity.id
_entity.type
_entity.pdbx_description
1 polymer ?
#
loop_
_entity_poly.entity_id
_entity_poly.type
_entity_poly.pdbx_seq_one_letter_code
_entity_poly.pdbx_strand_id
1 'polypeptide(L)'
;MSCILNIETSTSVCSVAASQDGQTIFVKEYLKGPSHAVSLGVFVDEALSFIDSHAIPLDAVAVSCGPGSYTGLRIGVSMAKGICYGRNIPLIGIPTLEVLSVPVLLYHDLPENALLCPMIDARRMEVYAAVYDRRLQVKRTVAADIVDENSYLEFLNEQPVYFFGNGADKCREQITHPNAHFIDNIHPLAKMMFPLAEKAVADEDYKDVAYFEPFYLKEFVASMPKKLL
;
A
#
# COMPACT_ATOMS: atom_id res chain seq x y z
N MET A 1 -19.48 4.99 13.49
CA MET A 1 -19.50 3.79 12.61
C MET A 1 -19.34 4.30 11.19
N SER A 2 -18.18 4.10 10.58
CA SER A 2 -17.90 4.64 9.24
C SER A 2 -17.76 3.54 8.22
N CYS A 3 -18.40 3.69 7.06
CA CYS A 3 -18.18 2.87 5.90
C CYS A 3 -17.13 3.52 5.01
N ILE A 4 -16.04 2.83 4.71
CA ILE A 4 -14.91 3.35 3.93
C ILE A 4 -14.68 2.45 2.71
N LEU A 5 -14.64 3.06 1.53
CA LEU A 5 -14.20 2.41 0.30
C LEU A 5 -12.68 2.50 0.21
N ASN A 6 -12.00 1.36 0.16
CA ASN A 6 -10.55 1.25 0.10
C ASN A 6 -10.10 0.86 -1.31
N ILE A 7 -9.13 1.56 -1.88
CA ILE A 7 -8.61 1.36 -3.24
C ILE A 7 -7.10 1.15 -3.20
N GLU A 8 -6.62 0.02 -3.73
CA GLU A 8 -5.20 -0.31 -3.79
C GLU A 8 -4.77 -0.62 -5.23
N THR A 9 -3.82 0.17 -5.74
CA THR A 9 -3.30 0.06 -7.11
C THR A 9 -1.79 0.37 -7.20
N SER A 10 -1.11 0.40 -6.07
CA SER A 10 0.29 0.86 -5.99
C SER A 10 1.31 -0.13 -6.57
N THR A 11 0.94 -1.38 -6.75
CA THR A 11 1.81 -2.45 -7.28
C THR A 11 1.16 -3.12 -8.50
N SER A 12 1.51 -4.36 -8.83
CA SER A 12 0.81 -5.16 -9.86
C SER A 12 -0.57 -5.64 -9.40
N VAL A 13 -0.85 -5.57 -8.11
CA VAL A 13 -2.16 -5.92 -7.53
C VAL A 13 -3.16 -4.80 -7.77
N CYS A 14 -4.40 -5.17 -8.13
CA CYS A 14 -5.54 -4.26 -8.17
C CYS A 14 -6.59 -4.79 -7.20
N SER A 15 -6.94 -4.03 -6.19
CA SER A 15 -7.97 -4.44 -5.23
C SER A 15 -8.83 -3.27 -4.76
N VAL A 16 -10.09 -3.59 -4.46
CA VAL A 16 -11.09 -2.70 -3.88
C VAL A 16 -11.78 -3.43 -2.75
N ALA A 17 -11.98 -2.75 -1.64
CA ALA A 17 -12.73 -3.29 -0.51
C ALA A 17 -13.61 -2.20 0.12
N ALA A 18 -14.78 -2.58 0.62
CA ALA A 18 -15.52 -1.75 1.55
C ALA A 18 -15.35 -2.30 2.95
N SER A 19 -15.06 -1.43 3.89
CA SER A 19 -14.95 -1.77 5.31
C SER A 19 -15.95 -0.96 6.12
N GLN A 20 -16.52 -1.58 7.14
CA GLN A 20 -17.42 -0.95 8.09
C GLN A 20 -17.14 -1.50 9.48
N ASP A 21 -16.93 -0.63 10.46
CA ASP A 21 -16.76 -1.00 11.87
C ASP A 21 -15.66 -2.07 12.10
N GLY A 22 -14.50 -1.90 11.49
CA GLY A 22 -13.38 -2.82 11.62
C GLY A 22 -13.52 -4.13 10.85
N GLN A 23 -14.51 -4.26 9.99
CA GLN A 23 -14.76 -5.47 9.20
C GLN A 23 -14.82 -5.15 7.70
N THR A 24 -14.26 -6.04 6.90
CA THR A 24 -14.44 -6.00 5.45
C THR A 24 -15.81 -6.57 5.09
N ILE A 25 -16.68 -5.75 4.48
CA ILE A 25 -18.03 -6.13 4.05
C ILE A 25 -18.11 -6.44 2.54
N PHE A 26 -17.14 -5.99 1.76
CA PHE A 26 -17.03 -6.27 0.33
C PHE A 26 -15.55 -6.33 -0.06
N VAL A 27 -15.19 -7.23 -0.99
CA VAL A 27 -13.82 -7.31 -1.51
C VAL A 27 -13.81 -7.82 -2.95
N LYS A 28 -12.97 -7.17 -3.77
CA LYS A 28 -12.55 -7.63 -5.11
C LYS A 28 -11.06 -7.47 -5.26
N GLU A 29 -10.38 -8.52 -5.72
CA GLU A 29 -8.93 -8.58 -5.82
C GLU A 29 -8.50 -9.24 -7.13
N TYR A 30 -7.47 -8.66 -7.76
CA TYR A 30 -6.80 -9.27 -8.90
C TYR A 30 -5.29 -9.22 -8.67
N LEU A 31 -4.67 -10.39 -8.51
CA LEU A 31 -3.27 -10.54 -8.10
C LEU A 31 -2.32 -10.85 -9.26
N LYS A 32 -2.83 -11.10 -10.48
CA LYS A 32 -2.08 -11.68 -11.60
C LYS A 32 -1.61 -10.68 -12.66
N GLY A 33 -1.14 -9.50 -12.27
CA GLY A 33 -0.50 -8.57 -13.21
C GLY A 33 -1.24 -7.26 -13.44
N PRO A 34 -0.69 -6.37 -14.28
CA PRO A 34 -1.18 -5.00 -14.43
C PRO A 34 -2.54 -4.98 -15.16
N SER A 35 -3.61 -4.84 -14.40
CA SER A 35 -4.98 -4.76 -14.93
C SER A 35 -5.75 -3.54 -14.42
N HIS A 36 -5.06 -2.58 -13.76
CA HIS A 36 -5.72 -1.44 -13.10
C HIS A 36 -6.67 -0.67 -14.02
N ALA A 37 -6.26 -0.40 -15.26
CA ALA A 37 -7.09 0.35 -16.21
C ALA A 37 -8.38 -0.38 -16.63
N VAL A 38 -8.38 -1.72 -16.56
CA VAL A 38 -9.53 -2.56 -16.96
C VAL A 38 -10.37 -2.94 -15.75
N SER A 39 -9.72 -3.34 -14.66
CA SER A 39 -10.41 -3.98 -13.53
C SER A 39 -10.90 -2.98 -12.48
N LEU A 40 -10.18 -1.87 -12.25
CA LEU A 40 -10.51 -0.96 -11.15
C LEU A 40 -11.92 -0.39 -11.28
N GLY A 41 -12.30 0.09 -12.48
CA GLY A 41 -13.62 0.66 -12.71
C GLY A 41 -14.75 -0.33 -12.40
N VAL A 42 -14.57 -1.58 -12.83
CA VAL A 42 -15.54 -2.66 -12.56
C VAL A 42 -15.62 -2.97 -11.06
N PHE A 43 -14.49 -3.10 -10.38
CA PHE A 43 -14.46 -3.39 -8.94
C PHE A 43 -15.06 -2.28 -8.09
N VAL A 44 -14.81 -1.03 -8.47
CA VAL A 44 -15.41 0.14 -7.81
C VAL A 44 -16.93 0.20 -8.05
N ASP A 45 -17.39 -0.02 -9.28
CA ASP A 45 -18.81 -0.04 -9.60
C ASP A 45 -19.56 -1.13 -8.81
N GLU A 46 -19.00 -2.35 -8.75
CA GLU A 46 -19.56 -3.44 -7.96
C GLU A 46 -19.58 -3.10 -6.45
N ALA A 47 -18.51 -2.47 -5.92
CA ALA A 47 -18.44 -2.07 -4.52
C ALA A 47 -19.48 -1.00 -4.18
N LEU A 48 -19.60 0.04 -5.01
CA LEU A 48 -20.59 1.10 -4.83
C LEU A 48 -22.02 0.58 -4.99
N SER A 49 -22.27 -0.29 -5.96
CA SER A 49 -23.57 -0.96 -6.14
C SER A 49 -23.95 -1.81 -4.91
N PHE A 50 -22.98 -2.52 -4.32
CA PHE A 50 -23.17 -3.26 -3.07
C PHE A 50 -23.56 -2.30 -1.92
N ILE A 51 -22.80 -1.25 -1.70
CA ILE A 51 -23.02 -0.26 -0.66
C ILE A 51 -24.41 0.39 -0.82
N ASP A 52 -24.74 0.85 -2.03
CA ASP A 52 -25.99 1.55 -2.32
C ASP A 52 -27.20 0.60 -2.21
N SER A 53 -27.11 -0.65 -2.66
CA SER A 53 -28.20 -1.64 -2.55
C SER A 53 -28.52 -2.07 -1.12
N HIS A 54 -27.55 -1.95 -0.21
CA HIS A 54 -27.73 -2.23 1.21
C HIS A 54 -28.06 -0.96 2.03
N ALA A 55 -28.24 0.19 1.36
CA ALA A 55 -28.50 1.48 1.98
C ALA A 55 -27.45 1.85 3.05
N ILE A 56 -26.18 1.48 2.83
CA ILE A 56 -25.07 1.82 3.71
C ILE A 56 -24.55 3.23 3.31
N PRO A 57 -24.49 4.19 4.24
CA PRO A 57 -23.87 5.48 3.93
C PRO A 57 -22.36 5.31 3.72
N LEU A 58 -21.83 5.75 2.57
CA LEU A 58 -20.39 5.80 2.34
C LEU A 58 -19.82 7.09 2.91
N ASP A 59 -18.95 6.98 3.91
CA ASP A 59 -18.44 8.12 4.67
C ASP A 59 -17.11 8.67 4.14
N ALA A 60 -16.26 7.82 3.54
CA ALA A 60 -14.97 8.22 3.00
C ALA A 60 -14.46 7.27 1.92
N VAL A 61 -13.46 7.72 1.14
CA VAL A 61 -12.66 6.86 0.28
C VAL A 61 -11.21 6.92 0.71
N ALA A 62 -10.61 5.76 0.97
CA ALA A 62 -9.19 5.61 1.23
C ALA A 62 -8.49 5.04 -0.01
N VAL A 63 -7.31 5.58 -0.34
CA VAL A 63 -6.51 5.12 -1.47
C VAL A 63 -5.04 5.03 -1.07
N SER A 64 -4.33 3.99 -1.53
CA SER A 64 -2.88 3.94 -1.40
C SER A 64 -2.24 5.09 -2.17
N CYS A 65 -1.43 5.88 -1.47
CA CYS A 65 -0.87 7.10 -2.03
C CYS A 65 0.61 6.97 -2.44
N GLY A 66 1.22 5.80 -2.26
CA GLY A 66 2.61 5.57 -2.62
C GLY A 66 3.54 5.28 -1.42
N PRO A 67 4.79 4.94 -1.70
CA PRO A 67 5.38 4.80 -3.03
C PRO A 67 4.85 3.58 -3.79
N GLY A 68 5.11 3.54 -5.11
CA GLY A 68 4.66 2.41 -5.95
C GLY A 68 4.69 2.72 -7.44
N SER A 69 3.90 1.94 -8.20
CA SER A 69 3.74 2.11 -9.65
C SER A 69 3.18 3.49 -9.99
N TYR A 70 3.93 4.28 -10.74
CA TYR A 70 3.52 5.61 -11.18
C TYR A 70 2.13 5.62 -11.84
N THR A 71 1.92 4.71 -12.80
CA THR A 71 0.63 4.59 -13.50
C THR A 71 -0.48 4.07 -12.58
N GLY A 72 -0.17 3.06 -11.77
CA GLY A 72 -1.14 2.47 -10.84
C GLY A 72 -1.64 3.50 -9.83
N LEU A 73 -0.74 4.22 -9.17
CA LEU A 73 -1.09 5.28 -8.22
C LEU A 73 -1.96 6.38 -8.84
N ARG A 74 -1.65 6.81 -10.07
CA ARG A 74 -2.48 7.82 -10.75
C ARG A 74 -3.88 7.33 -11.04
N ILE A 75 -4.03 6.09 -11.49
CA ILE A 75 -5.34 5.48 -11.76
C ILE A 75 -6.16 5.41 -10.47
N GLY A 76 -5.58 4.87 -9.38
CA GLY A 76 -6.26 4.76 -8.09
C GLY A 76 -6.65 6.10 -7.49
N VAL A 77 -5.70 7.04 -7.41
CA VAL A 77 -5.97 8.37 -6.84
C VAL A 77 -6.98 9.15 -7.69
N SER A 78 -6.92 9.07 -9.03
CA SER A 78 -7.91 9.74 -9.87
C SER A 78 -9.32 9.17 -9.67
N MET A 79 -9.46 7.84 -9.54
CA MET A 79 -10.73 7.18 -9.22
C MET A 79 -11.25 7.63 -7.86
N ALA A 80 -10.43 7.60 -6.81
CA ALA A 80 -10.80 8.02 -5.47
C ALA A 80 -11.25 9.48 -5.42
N LYS A 81 -10.51 10.39 -6.07
CA LYS A 81 -10.87 11.82 -6.19
C LYS A 81 -12.21 12.02 -6.89
N GLY A 82 -12.46 11.28 -7.99
CA GLY A 82 -13.73 11.35 -8.72
C GLY A 82 -14.93 10.94 -7.86
N ILE A 83 -14.79 9.87 -7.07
CA ILE A 83 -15.84 9.40 -6.15
C ILE A 83 -16.06 10.42 -5.02
N CYS A 84 -14.98 10.88 -4.39
CA CYS A 84 -15.05 11.87 -3.29
C CYS A 84 -15.72 13.16 -3.75
N TYR A 85 -15.34 13.67 -4.91
CA TYR A 85 -15.94 14.87 -5.49
C TYR A 85 -17.43 14.67 -5.82
N GLY A 86 -17.78 13.55 -6.49
CA GLY A 86 -19.15 13.27 -6.90
C GLY A 86 -20.12 13.00 -5.76
N ARG A 87 -19.62 12.41 -4.65
CA ARG A 87 -20.44 12.11 -3.46
C ARG A 87 -20.27 13.13 -2.32
N ASN A 88 -19.41 14.11 -2.50
CA ASN A 88 -19.08 15.13 -1.47
C ASN A 88 -18.65 14.50 -0.14
N ILE A 89 -17.73 13.53 -0.21
CA ILE A 89 -17.16 12.81 0.94
C ILE A 89 -15.64 12.96 0.99
N PRO A 90 -15.00 12.82 2.16
CA PRO A 90 -13.57 13.00 2.32
C PRO A 90 -12.72 11.93 1.62
N LEU A 91 -11.51 12.33 1.24
CA LEU A 91 -10.44 11.50 0.68
C LEU A 91 -9.38 11.23 1.75
N ILE A 92 -8.95 9.97 1.86
CA ILE A 92 -7.89 9.52 2.76
C ILE A 92 -6.74 8.96 1.90
N GLY A 93 -5.52 9.44 2.15
CA GLY A 93 -4.30 8.89 1.52
C GLY A 93 -3.54 8.00 2.50
N ILE A 94 -3.38 6.72 2.17
CA ILE A 94 -2.67 5.74 3.01
C ILE A 94 -1.32 5.39 2.39
N PRO A 95 -0.19 5.51 3.13
CA PRO A 95 1.12 5.10 2.63
C PRO A 95 1.18 3.61 2.30
N THR A 96 1.64 3.25 1.11
CA THR A 96 1.63 1.85 0.64
C THR A 96 2.44 0.92 1.52
N LEU A 97 3.57 1.40 2.07
CA LEU A 97 4.43 0.60 2.95
C LEU A 97 3.73 0.28 4.30
N GLU A 98 2.86 1.15 4.77
CA GLU A 98 2.04 0.87 5.94
C GLU A 98 0.95 -0.17 5.61
N VAL A 99 0.30 -0.07 4.44
CA VAL A 99 -0.66 -1.09 3.97
C VAL A 99 -0.01 -2.48 3.92
N LEU A 100 1.23 -2.58 3.41
CA LEU A 100 2.01 -3.81 3.41
C LEU A 100 2.28 -4.36 4.82
N SER A 101 2.43 -3.48 5.81
CA SER A 101 2.78 -3.87 7.18
C SER A 101 1.59 -4.42 7.96
N VAL A 102 0.37 -4.02 7.63
CA VAL A 102 -0.85 -4.46 8.34
C VAL A 102 -1.03 -5.98 8.35
N PRO A 103 -0.97 -6.72 7.21
CA PRO A 103 -1.14 -8.17 7.24
C PRO A 103 -0.04 -8.88 8.05
N VAL A 104 1.17 -8.34 8.07
CA VAL A 104 2.28 -8.90 8.88
C VAL A 104 1.97 -8.74 10.36
N LEU A 105 1.48 -7.58 10.78
CA LEU A 105 1.08 -7.34 12.17
C LEU A 105 -0.13 -8.16 12.62
N LEU A 106 -1.06 -8.45 11.71
CA LEU A 106 -2.30 -9.17 12.04
C LEU A 106 -2.13 -10.69 12.05
N TYR A 107 -1.27 -11.24 11.19
CA TYR A 107 -1.25 -12.68 10.92
C TYR A 107 0.08 -13.37 11.23
N HIS A 108 1.12 -12.63 11.64
CA HIS A 108 2.41 -13.22 12.00
C HIS A 108 2.73 -12.95 13.47
N ASP A 109 3.23 -13.97 14.15
CA ASP A 109 3.73 -13.84 15.52
C ASP A 109 5.14 -13.23 15.47
N LEU A 110 5.27 -12.00 15.94
CA LEU A 110 6.49 -11.22 15.91
C LEU A 110 7.00 -10.94 17.33
N PRO A 111 8.31 -11.02 17.58
CA PRO A 111 8.89 -10.57 18.85
C PRO A 111 8.54 -9.11 19.17
N GLU A 112 8.52 -8.75 20.44
CA GLU A 112 8.16 -7.37 20.86
C GLU A 112 9.08 -6.32 20.26
N ASN A 113 10.37 -6.64 20.11
CA ASN A 113 11.38 -5.76 19.54
C ASN A 113 11.56 -5.89 18.03
N ALA A 114 10.66 -6.60 17.33
CA ALA A 114 10.74 -6.76 15.89
C ALA A 114 10.57 -5.41 15.16
N LEU A 115 11.39 -5.21 14.13
CA LEU A 115 11.21 -4.16 13.14
C LEU A 115 10.60 -4.71 11.86
N LEU A 116 9.81 -3.88 11.21
CA LEU A 116 9.13 -4.14 9.94
C LEU A 116 9.83 -3.35 8.84
N CYS A 117 10.25 -4.02 7.78
CA CYS A 117 10.83 -3.40 6.60
C CYS A 117 10.07 -3.80 5.34
N PRO A 118 8.90 -3.17 5.09
CA PRO A 118 8.18 -3.35 3.83
C PRO A 118 9.00 -2.85 2.65
N MET A 119 9.02 -3.63 1.56
CA MET A 119 9.80 -3.35 0.37
C MET A 119 8.95 -3.43 -0.89
N ILE A 120 8.95 -2.36 -1.68
CA ILE A 120 8.34 -2.34 -3.02
C ILE A 120 9.45 -2.35 -4.06
N ASP A 121 9.30 -3.19 -5.08
CA ASP A 121 10.27 -3.30 -6.17
C ASP A 121 10.37 -1.98 -6.98
N ALA A 122 11.58 -1.40 -7.02
CA ALA A 122 11.92 -0.20 -7.78
C ALA A 122 12.80 -0.52 -9.00
N ARG A 123 12.80 -1.78 -9.44
CA ARG A 123 13.62 -2.37 -10.52
C ARG A 123 15.10 -2.54 -10.14
N ARG A 124 15.81 -3.41 -10.88
CA ARG A 124 17.21 -3.80 -10.57
C ARG A 124 17.32 -4.20 -9.08
N MET A 125 18.44 -3.87 -8.42
CA MET A 125 18.64 -4.09 -6.98
C MET A 125 18.14 -2.92 -6.11
N GLU A 126 17.19 -2.15 -6.61
CA GLU A 126 16.63 -1.01 -5.88
C GLU A 126 15.21 -1.32 -5.38
N VAL A 127 14.93 -0.89 -4.15
CA VAL A 127 13.63 -1.01 -3.50
C VAL A 127 13.19 0.32 -2.90
N TYR A 128 11.88 0.54 -2.82
CA TYR A 128 11.32 1.56 -1.93
C TYR A 128 11.05 0.90 -0.59
N ALA A 129 11.70 1.37 0.46
CA ALA A 129 11.59 0.79 1.79
C ALA A 129 11.54 1.85 2.89
N ALA A 130 10.94 1.48 3.99
CA ALA A 130 10.97 2.22 5.25
C ALA A 130 11.18 1.21 6.39
N VAL A 131 11.50 1.68 7.59
CA VAL A 131 11.60 0.82 8.76
C VAL A 131 10.63 1.33 9.82
N TYR A 132 9.79 0.44 10.33
CA TYR A 132 8.78 0.71 11.35
C TYR A 132 8.97 -0.21 12.56
N ASP A 133 8.51 0.22 13.72
CA ASP A 133 8.25 -0.70 14.81
C ASP A 133 6.85 -1.35 14.69
N ARG A 134 6.49 -2.23 15.62
CA ARG A 134 5.19 -2.94 15.63
C ARG A 134 3.97 -2.02 15.84
N ARG A 135 4.18 -0.75 16.19
CA ARG A 135 3.12 0.28 16.29
C ARG A 135 3.06 1.17 15.07
N LEU A 136 3.78 0.80 14.00
CA LEU A 136 3.97 1.60 12.78
C LEU A 136 4.62 2.96 13.04
N GLN A 137 5.36 3.12 14.14
CA GLN A 137 6.18 4.30 14.34
C GLN A 137 7.41 4.22 13.45
N VAL A 138 7.68 5.29 12.72
CA VAL A 138 8.78 5.38 11.78
C VAL A 138 10.12 5.34 12.52
N LYS A 139 10.97 4.34 12.22
CA LYS A 139 12.37 4.26 12.66
C LYS A 139 13.32 4.76 11.58
N ARG A 140 12.96 4.55 10.32
CA ARG A 140 13.60 5.15 9.15
C ARG A 140 12.54 5.54 8.13
N THR A 141 12.60 6.77 7.66
CA THR A 141 11.69 7.29 6.64
C THR A 141 11.87 6.55 5.31
N VAL A 142 10.85 6.60 4.47
CA VAL A 142 10.87 5.95 3.15
C VAL A 142 12.01 6.50 2.29
N ALA A 143 12.75 5.59 1.67
CA ALA A 143 13.84 5.89 0.75
C ALA A 143 13.87 4.90 -0.42
N ALA A 144 14.58 5.28 -1.48
CA ALA A 144 14.92 4.39 -2.58
C ALA A 144 16.32 3.81 -2.32
N ASP A 145 16.37 2.55 -1.92
CA ASP A 145 17.60 1.89 -1.48
C ASP A 145 18.14 0.99 -2.59
N ILE A 146 19.41 1.17 -2.94
CA ILE A 146 20.17 0.16 -3.68
C ILE A 146 20.71 -0.81 -2.66
N VAL A 147 20.16 -2.02 -2.64
CA VAL A 147 20.44 -3.02 -1.60
C VAL A 147 21.75 -3.75 -1.88
N ASP A 148 22.61 -3.80 -0.87
CA ASP A 148 23.87 -4.54 -0.81
C ASP A 148 24.01 -5.28 0.52
N GLU A 149 25.15 -5.92 0.75
CA GLU A 149 25.47 -6.69 1.95
C GLU A 149 25.55 -5.86 3.26
N ASN A 150 25.70 -4.54 3.15
CA ASN A 150 25.78 -3.63 4.29
C ASN A 150 24.44 -2.95 4.60
N SER A 151 23.46 -3.14 3.73
CA SER A 151 22.15 -2.51 3.87
C SER A 151 21.44 -2.97 5.15
N TYR A 152 20.88 -2.02 5.89
CA TYR A 152 20.12 -2.23 7.14
C TYR A 152 20.92 -2.80 8.33
N LEU A 153 22.26 -2.88 8.28
CA LEU A 153 23.09 -3.37 9.38
C LEU A 153 22.90 -2.58 10.67
N GLU A 154 22.62 -1.29 10.58
CA GLU A 154 22.30 -0.44 11.74
C GLU A 154 21.12 -0.96 12.58
N PHE A 155 20.14 -1.64 11.95
CA PHE A 155 19.01 -2.26 12.64
C PHE A 155 19.28 -3.74 12.93
N LEU A 156 19.87 -4.45 11.98
CA LEU A 156 20.10 -5.90 12.05
C LEU A 156 21.07 -6.27 13.18
N ASN A 157 22.04 -5.42 13.50
CA ASN A 157 22.96 -5.64 14.60
C ASN A 157 22.29 -5.57 15.98
N GLU A 158 21.14 -4.91 16.07
CA GLU A 158 20.47 -4.67 17.36
C GLU A 158 19.25 -5.59 17.59
N GLN A 159 18.47 -5.89 16.53
CA GLN A 159 17.19 -6.58 16.68
C GLN A 159 16.71 -7.26 15.41
N PRO A 160 15.72 -8.17 15.50
CA PRO A 160 15.15 -8.83 14.32
C PRO A 160 14.46 -7.82 13.40
N VAL A 161 14.76 -7.91 12.09
CA VAL A 161 14.12 -7.12 11.04
C VAL A 161 13.38 -8.06 10.10
N TYR A 162 12.11 -7.79 9.87
CA TYR A 162 11.25 -8.57 9.00
C TYR A 162 11.06 -7.85 7.67
N PHE A 163 11.56 -8.46 6.60
CA PHE A 163 11.51 -7.96 5.23
C PHE A 163 10.37 -8.64 4.48
N PHE A 164 9.52 -7.87 3.81
CA PHE A 164 8.36 -8.39 3.06
C PHE A 164 7.92 -7.43 1.96
N GLY A 165 7.02 -7.92 1.10
CA GLY A 165 6.56 -7.19 -0.09
C GLY A 165 7.30 -7.63 -1.36
N ASN A 166 6.85 -7.17 -2.51
CA ASN A 166 7.35 -7.61 -3.81
C ASN A 166 8.80 -7.19 -4.14
N GLY A 167 9.39 -6.34 -3.31
CA GLY A 167 10.80 -5.95 -3.41
C GLY A 167 11.73 -6.80 -2.54
N ALA A 168 11.19 -7.54 -1.57
CA ALA A 168 12.01 -8.24 -0.58
C ALA A 168 12.73 -9.48 -1.14
N ASP A 169 12.08 -10.26 -2.00
CA ASP A 169 12.63 -11.53 -2.48
C ASP A 169 13.98 -11.39 -3.15
N LYS A 170 14.15 -10.38 -4.00
CA LYS A 170 15.42 -10.14 -4.69
C LYS A 170 16.56 -9.68 -3.77
N CYS A 171 16.22 -9.20 -2.56
CA CYS A 171 17.19 -8.72 -1.58
C CYS A 171 17.72 -9.85 -0.68
N ARG A 172 17.10 -11.02 -0.69
CA ARG A 172 17.39 -12.16 0.18
C ARG A 172 18.82 -12.65 0.07
N GLU A 173 19.40 -12.64 -1.13
CA GLU A 173 20.79 -13.05 -1.36
C GLU A 173 21.81 -12.00 -0.88
N GLN A 174 21.42 -10.74 -0.76
CA GLN A 174 22.28 -9.66 -0.29
C GLN A 174 22.21 -9.49 1.23
N ILE A 175 21.03 -9.63 1.80
CA ILE A 175 20.79 -9.44 3.25
C ILE A 175 20.81 -10.80 3.94
N THR A 176 22.00 -11.27 4.34
CA THR A 176 22.20 -12.62 4.92
C THR A 176 22.39 -12.64 6.43
N HIS A 177 22.18 -11.50 7.12
CA HIS A 177 22.37 -11.36 8.56
C HIS A 177 21.44 -12.30 9.36
N PRO A 178 21.85 -12.90 10.51
CA PRO A 178 21.00 -13.81 11.30
C PRO A 178 19.68 -13.20 11.79
N ASN A 179 19.64 -11.88 12.00
CA ASN A 179 18.44 -11.16 12.40
C ASN A 179 17.56 -10.73 11.21
N ALA A 180 17.94 -11.09 9.97
CA ALA A 180 17.12 -10.81 8.79
C ALA A 180 16.11 -11.95 8.59
N HIS A 181 14.82 -11.61 8.67
CA HIS A 181 13.72 -12.54 8.46
C HIS A 181 12.90 -12.11 7.25
N PHE A 182 12.58 -13.03 6.36
CA PHE A 182 11.81 -12.72 5.16
C PHE A 182 10.44 -13.38 5.22
N ILE A 183 9.39 -12.61 4.98
CA ILE A 183 8.01 -13.09 4.92
C ILE A 183 7.53 -13.02 3.46
N ASP A 184 7.18 -14.18 2.92
CA ASP A 184 6.77 -14.32 1.53
C ASP A 184 5.29 -14.00 1.31
N ASN A 185 4.92 -13.70 0.07
CA ASN A 185 3.54 -13.51 -0.38
C ASN A 185 2.76 -12.38 0.33
N ILE A 186 3.47 -11.37 0.82
CA ILE A 186 2.83 -10.16 1.35
C ILE A 186 2.60 -9.16 0.20
N HIS A 187 1.33 -8.80 0.01
CA HIS A 187 0.89 -7.83 -1.00
C HIS A 187 0.09 -6.70 -0.35
N PRO A 188 0.18 -5.48 -0.89
CA PRO A 188 -0.72 -4.41 -0.46
C PRO A 188 -2.13 -4.74 -1.00
N LEU A 189 -3.10 -4.82 -0.10
CA LEU A 189 -4.48 -5.19 -0.42
C LEU A 189 -5.45 -4.18 0.17
N ALA A 190 -6.46 -3.80 -0.59
CA ALA A 190 -7.47 -2.84 -0.13
C ALA A 190 -8.16 -3.26 1.17
N LYS A 191 -8.41 -4.57 1.34
CA LYS A 191 -8.98 -5.10 2.58
C LYS A 191 -8.09 -4.96 3.82
N MET A 192 -6.78 -4.70 3.64
CA MET A 192 -5.83 -4.48 4.73
C MET A 192 -5.69 -2.99 5.10
N MET A 193 -6.36 -2.10 4.37
CA MET A 193 -6.30 -0.67 4.64
C MET A 193 -7.20 -0.23 5.81
N PHE A 194 -8.22 -1.02 6.18
CA PHE A 194 -9.26 -0.60 7.11
C PHE A 194 -8.72 -0.05 8.46
N PRO A 195 -7.70 -0.63 9.12
CA PRO A 195 -7.26 -0.09 10.41
C PRO A 195 -6.63 1.30 10.28
N LEU A 196 -5.90 1.51 9.17
CA LEU A 196 -5.26 2.79 8.86
C LEU A 196 -6.29 3.84 8.43
N ALA A 197 -7.28 3.42 7.63
CA ALA A 197 -8.35 4.29 7.17
C ALA A 197 -9.27 4.74 8.32
N GLU A 198 -9.65 3.82 9.21
CA GLU A 198 -10.44 4.16 10.41
C GLU A 198 -9.68 5.09 11.36
N LYS A 199 -8.37 4.85 11.52
CA LYS A 199 -7.51 5.77 12.28
C LYS A 199 -7.50 7.15 11.64
N ALA A 200 -7.34 7.26 10.32
CA ALA A 200 -7.36 8.55 9.61
C ALA A 200 -8.71 9.28 9.75
N VAL A 201 -9.84 8.55 9.75
CA VAL A 201 -11.16 9.12 10.03
C VAL A 201 -11.25 9.65 11.46
N ALA A 202 -10.75 8.88 12.44
CA ALA A 202 -10.76 9.29 13.84
C ALA A 202 -9.87 10.52 14.11
N ASP A 203 -8.75 10.62 13.39
CA ASP A 203 -7.79 11.72 13.48
C ASP A 203 -8.19 12.91 12.57
N GLU A 204 -9.28 12.81 11.77
CA GLU A 204 -9.70 13.77 10.74
C GLU A 204 -8.58 14.07 9.71
N ASP A 205 -7.69 13.10 9.42
CA ASP A 205 -6.59 13.24 8.45
C ASP A 205 -7.11 13.08 7.01
N TYR A 206 -7.84 14.08 6.56
CA TYR A 206 -8.39 14.12 5.21
C TYR A 206 -7.50 14.91 4.26
N LYS A 207 -7.48 14.48 3.01
CA LYS A 207 -6.71 15.13 1.94
C LYS A 207 -7.62 16.05 1.12
N ASP A 208 -7.06 17.16 0.66
CA ASP A 208 -7.76 18.04 -0.26
C ASP A 208 -8.00 17.34 -1.60
N VAL A 209 -9.25 17.12 -1.95
CA VAL A 209 -9.64 16.39 -3.17
C VAL A 209 -9.11 17.05 -4.45
N ALA A 210 -8.99 18.38 -4.48
CA ALA A 210 -8.50 19.09 -5.66
C ALA A 210 -6.98 18.98 -5.84
N TYR A 211 -6.22 19.10 -4.74
CA TYR A 211 -4.77 19.24 -4.79
C TYR A 211 -4.00 18.00 -4.39
N PHE A 212 -4.66 16.97 -3.84
CA PHE A 212 -3.98 15.73 -3.46
C PHE A 212 -3.34 15.05 -4.66
N GLU A 213 -2.07 14.68 -4.52
CA GLU A 213 -1.28 13.95 -5.51
C GLU A 213 -0.63 12.71 -4.87
N PRO A 214 -0.39 11.65 -5.66
CA PRO A 214 0.39 10.51 -5.18
C PRO A 214 1.80 10.93 -4.75
N PHE A 215 2.33 10.24 -3.77
CA PHE A 215 3.71 10.39 -3.34
C PHE A 215 4.65 9.67 -4.31
N TYR A 216 5.31 10.42 -5.17
CA TYR A 216 6.31 9.92 -6.10
C TYR A 216 7.71 10.07 -5.48
N LEU A 217 8.29 8.96 -5.04
CA LEU A 217 9.64 8.97 -4.44
C LEU A 217 10.72 9.27 -5.49
N LYS A 218 10.44 8.97 -6.76
CA LYS A 218 11.31 9.30 -7.90
C LYS A 218 10.49 9.96 -9.00
N GLU A 219 11.15 10.86 -9.74
CA GLU A 219 10.59 11.42 -10.97
C GLU A 219 10.37 10.32 -12.03
N PHE A 220 9.34 10.50 -12.83
CA PHE A 220 9.03 9.58 -13.91
C PHE A 220 10.11 9.66 -15.01
N VAL A 221 10.86 8.59 -15.20
CA VAL A 221 11.80 8.44 -16.32
C VAL A 221 11.13 7.59 -17.39
N ALA A 222 10.75 8.19 -18.49
CA ALA A 222 10.22 7.48 -19.66
C ALA A 222 11.33 6.57 -20.24
N SER A 223 11.07 5.26 -20.30
CA SER A 223 11.93 4.35 -21.06
C SER A 223 11.65 4.55 -22.55
N MET A 224 12.70 4.87 -23.34
CA MET A 224 12.53 4.84 -24.80
C MET A 224 12.15 3.43 -25.25
N PRO A 225 11.13 3.28 -26.13
CA PRO A 225 10.80 1.98 -26.69
C PRO A 225 12.04 1.44 -27.40
N LYS A 226 12.39 0.16 -27.14
CA LYS A 226 13.39 -0.52 -27.97
C LYS A 226 12.90 -0.44 -29.42
N LYS A 227 13.73 0.12 -30.33
CA LYS A 227 13.46 0.03 -31.76
C LYS A 227 13.23 -1.44 -32.09
N LEU A 228 12.03 -1.77 -32.53
CA LEU A 228 11.77 -3.02 -33.23
C LEU A 228 12.53 -2.92 -34.56
N LEU A 229 13.63 -3.67 -34.69
CA LEU A 229 14.30 -3.93 -35.96
C LEU A 229 13.51 -4.98 -36.72
#